data_1245699547b4de9a65af1c52c462367e
#
_entry.id   1245699547b4de9a65af1c52c462367e
#
_cell.length_a   1.000
_cell.length_b   1.000
_cell.length_c   1.000
_cell.angle_alpha   90.00
_cell.angle_beta   90.00
_cell.angle_gamma   90.00
#
_symmetry.space_group_name_H-M   'P 1'
#
loop_
_entity.id
_entity.type
_entity.pdbx_description
1 polymer ?
#
loop_
_entity_poly.entity_id
_entity_poly.type
_entity_poly.pdbx_seq_one_letter_code
_entity_poly.pdbx_strand_id
1 'polypeptide(L)'
;MPNLVKHENGRIPGILIELINFIAESLPVRSIPTFIELMMGAMLTKSGFVTDAILAINAVRDWTSYYKWLQKGKWSWVALGRRTAEMVLKFFPTKRNLLLFDDTIVYRASSKAPGSAIYHQHGNKPNRPKYARGQCWVTMAMSIGPWTKNTAIPILSRLMREDGNSGKLVAAVTLLRSVSGIFAGKKTYV
;
A
#
# COMPACT_ATOMS: atom_id res chain seq x y z
N MET A 1 -18.67 1.22 -18.10
CA MET A 1 -18.22 0.18 -17.15
C MET A 1 -19.24 0.09 -16.04
N PRO A 2 -19.64 -1.10 -15.57
CA PRO A 2 -20.59 -1.19 -14.47
C PRO A 2 -19.94 -0.61 -13.20
N ASN A 3 -20.68 0.22 -12.46
CA ASN A 3 -20.25 0.67 -11.13
C ASN A 3 -20.08 -0.54 -10.23
N LEU A 4 -18.84 -0.81 -9.82
CA LEU A 4 -18.48 -1.99 -9.05
C LEU A 4 -18.95 -1.91 -7.59
N VAL A 5 -19.15 -0.69 -7.10
CA VAL A 5 -19.73 -0.40 -5.79
C VAL A 5 -20.97 0.45 -6.00
N LYS A 6 -22.14 -0.05 -5.62
CA LYS A 6 -23.41 0.69 -5.68
C LYS A 6 -23.60 1.53 -4.42
N HIS A 7 -24.17 2.69 -4.62
CA HIS A 7 -24.55 3.60 -3.54
C HIS A 7 -25.89 3.11 -2.95
N GLU A 8 -25.83 2.22 -1.97
CA GLU A 8 -27.02 1.86 -1.19
C GLU A 8 -26.97 2.59 0.16
N ASN A 9 -27.99 3.43 0.39
CA ASN A 9 -28.29 4.08 1.69
C ASN A 9 -27.34 5.16 2.24
N GLY A 10 -26.70 5.99 1.40
CA GLY A 10 -26.17 7.30 1.84
C GLY A 10 -25.04 7.30 2.90
N ARG A 11 -24.49 6.15 3.25
CA ARG A 11 -23.47 6.03 4.32
C ARG A 11 -22.04 6.12 3.84
N ILE A 12 -21.77 5.88 2.55
CA ILE A 12 -20.42 5.91 1.97
C ILE A 12 -20.31 7.14 1.06
N PRO A 13 -19.33 8.04 1.30
CA PRO A 13 -19.13 9.20 0.42
C PRO A 13 -18.88 8.78 -1.03
N GLY A 14 -19.55 9.44 -1.99
CA GLY A 14 -19.46 9.12 -3.42
C GLY A 14 -18.01 9.16 -3.93
N ILE A 15 -17.22 10.14 -3.48
CA ILE A 15 -15.78 10.23 -3.82
C ILE A 15 -15.00 8.98 -3.40
N LEU A 16 -15.32 8.38 -2.26
CA LEU A 16 -14.65 7.16 -1.81
C LEU A 16 -14.98 6.00 -2.75
N ILE A 17 -16.24 5.90 -3.18
CA ILE A 17 -16.66 4.88 -4.17
C ILE A 17 -15.92 5.06 -5.48
N GLU A 18 -15.76 6.29 -5.97
CA GLU A 18 -15.00 6.58 -7.19
C GLU A 18 -13.53 6.18 -7.06
N LEU A 19 -12.88 6.52 -5.95
CA LEU A 19 -11.49 6.16 -5.69
C LEU A 19 -11.30 4.63 -5.65
N ILE A 20 -12.20 3.93 -4.95
CA ILE A 20 -12.18 2.46 -4.84
C ILE A 20 -12.35 1.81 -6.21
N ASN A 21 -13.36 2.24 -6.97
CA ASN A 21 -13.63 1.71 -8.29
C ASN A 21 -12.45 1.96 -9.24
N PHE A 22 -11.86 3.14 -9.19
CA PHE A 22 -10.70 3.49 -10.00
C PHE A 22 -9.51 2.56 -9.73
N ILE A 23 -9.19 2.30 -8.47
CA ILE A 23 -8.09 1.39 -8.11
C ILE A 23 -8.43 -0.07 -8.49
N ALA A 24 -9.67 -0.49 -8.26
CA ALA A 24 -10.13 -1.85 -8.51
C ALA A 24 -10.06 -2.27 -10.01
N GLU A 25 -10.08 -1.32 -10.93
CA GLU A 25 -9.90 -1.60 -12.38
C GLU A 25 -8.54 -2.26 -12.71
N SER A 26 -7.54 -2.16 -11.84
CA SER A 26 -6.25 -2.85 -12.00
C SER A 26 -6.28 -4.33 -11.62
N LEU A 27 -7.39 -4.80 -11.07
CA LEU A 27 -7.53 -6.15 -10.54
C LEU A 27 -8.35 -7.04 -11.47
N PRO A 28 -8.08 -8.35 -11.51
CA PRO A 28 -8.97 -9.30 -12.15
C PRO A 28 -10.38 -9.21 -11.52
N VAL A 29 -11.42 -9.29 -12.35
CA VAL A 29 -12.82 -9.12 -11.93
C VAL A 29 -13.18 -9.98 -10.71
N ARG A 30 -12.71 -11.23 -10.68
CA ARG A 30 -12.94 -12.16 -9.56
C ARG A 30 -12.26 -11.74 -8.23
N SER A 31 -11.24 -10.89 -8.30
CA SER A 31 -10.50 -10.37 -7.12
C SER A 31 -11.14 -9.14 -6.50
N ILE A 32 -11.96 -8.41 -7.26
CA ILE A 32 -12.51 -7.12 -6.86
C ILE A 32 -13.35 -7.20 -5.57
N PRO A 33 -14.28 -8.13 -5.40
CA PRO A 33 -15.07 -8.20 -4.16
C PRO A 33 -14.19 -8.42 -2.93
N THR A 34 -13.22 -9.35 -3.00
CA THR A 34 -12.29 -9.63 -1.90
C THR A 34 -11.41 -8.42 -1.57
N PHE A 35 -10.95 -7.71 -2.60
CA PHE A 35 -10.17 -6.48 -2.42
C PHE A 35 -10.99 -5.40 -1.72
N ILE A 36 -12.22 -5.15 -2.16
CA ILE A 36 -13.11 -4.14 -1.58
C ILE A 36 -13.40 -4.47 -0.11
N GLU A 37 -13.76 -5.71 0.19
CA GLU A 37 -14.02 -6.15 1.56
C GLU A 37 -12.80 -5.92 2.46
N LEU A 38 -11.60 -6.37 2.06
CA LEU A 38 -10.38 -6.18 2.85
C LEU A 38 -10.01 -4.70 3.01
N MET A 39 -10.19 -3.90 1.97
CA MET A 39 -9.90 -2.47 2.02
C MET A 39 -10.85 -1.74 2.96
N MET A 40 -12.15 -2.03 2.87
CA MET A 40 -13.16 -1.45 3.77
C MET A 40 -12.89 -1.86 5.23
N GLY A 41 -12.57 -3.13 5.46
CA GLY A 41 -12.19 -3.61 6.78
C GLY A 41 -10.95 -2.94 7.34
N ALA A 42 -9.92 -2.77 6.51
CA ALA A 42 -8.69 -2.08 6.90
C ALA A 42 -8.93 -0.60 7.27
N MET A 43 -9.90 0.06 6.64
CA MET A 43 -10.28 1.44 6.97
C MET A 43 -11.04 1.54 8.30
N LEU A 44 -11.68 0.47 8.75
CA LEU A 44 -12.45 0.43 10.00
C LEU A 44 -11.60 0.03 11.22
N THR A 45 -10.36 -0.41 10.99
CA THR A 45 -9.45 -0.88 12.05
C THR A 45 -8.20 -0.01 12.16
N LYS A 46 -7.57 -0.03 13.34
CA LYS A 46 -6.30 0.69 13.59
C LYS A 46 -5.09 -0.26 13.62
N SER A 47 -5.33 -1.56 13.66
CA SER A 47 -4.27 -2.55 13.89
C SER A 47 -3.42 -2.86 12.67
N GLY A 48 -3.96 -2.70 11.46
CA GLY A 48 -3.35 -3.14 10.22
C GLY A 48 -3.29 -4.66 10.03
N PHE A 49 -3.90 -5.46 10.93
CA PHE A 49 -3.99 -6.91 10.78
C PHE A 49 -5.13 -7.30 9.86
N VAL A 50 -4.87 -8.24 8.96
CA VAL A 50 -5.86 -8.79 8.03
C VAL A 50 -7.05 -9.42 8.77
N THR A 51 -6.79 -10.12 9.87
CA THR A 51 -7.83 -10.72 10.71
C THR A 51 -8.80 -9.67 11.23
N ASP A 52 -8.28 -8.55 11.77
CA ASP A 52 -9.12 -7.48 12.30
C ASP A 52 -9.95 -6.81 11.19
N ALA A 53 -9.37 -6.64 10.01
CA ALA A 53 -10.08 -6.13 8.85
C ALA A 53 -11.27 -7.06 8.46
N ILE A 54 -11.05 -8.38 8.46
CA ILE A 54 -12.11 -9.36 8.18
C ILE A 54 -13.21 -9.31 9.23
N LEU A 55 -12.85 -9.22 10.50
CA LEU A 55 -13.82 -9.16 11.61
C LEU A 55 -14.63 -7.86 11.60
N ALA A 56 -14.01 -6.74 11.20
CA ALA A 56 -14.67 -5.43 11.20
C ALA A 56 -15.80 -5.29 10.17
N ILE A 57 -15.79 -6.06 9.09
CA ILE A 57 -16.78 -5.95 7.98
C ILE A 57 -17.86 -7.00 8.00
N ASN A 58 -17.87 -7.89 8.99
CA ASN A 58 -18.83 -9.01 8.99
C ASN A 58 -18.72 -9.84 7.69
N ALA A 59 -17.50 -10.23 7.36
CA ALA A 59 -17.14 -10.81 6.07
C ALA A 59 -18.04 -11.97 5.64
N VAL A 60 -18.47 -11.97 4.38
CA VAL A 60 -19.38 -12.99 3.83
C VAL A 60 -18.66 -14.30 3.55
N ARG A 61 -17.34 -14.25 3.34
CA ARG A 61 -16.52 -15.41 2.98
C ARG A 61 -15.76 -15.94 4.18
N ASP A 62 -15.39 -17.22 4.11
CA ASP A 62 -14.46 -17.80 5.06
C ASP A 62 -13.14 -17.01 5.11
N TRP A 63 -12.64 -16.75 6.30
CA TRP A 63 -11.38 -16.05 6.52
C TRP A 63 -10.20 -16.67 5.76
N THR A 64 -10.17 -18.00 5.58
CA THR A 64 -9.16 -18.70 4.78
C THR A 64 -9.14 -18.26 3.31
N SER A 65 -10.27 -17.82 2.77
CA SER A 65 -10.39 -17.33 1.39
C SER A 65 -9.63 -16.01 1.19
N TYR A 66 -9.66 -15.11 2.18
CA TYR A 66 -8.90 -13.86 2.14
C TYR A 66 -7.40 -14.10 2.19
N TYR A 67 -6.94 -15.01 3.07
CA TYR A 67 -5.52 -15.37 3.13
C TYR A 67 -5.05 -16.08 1.86
N LYS A 68 -5.85 -16.98 1.29
CA LYS A 68 -5.54 -17.62 0.00
C LYS A 68 -5.45 -16.58 -1.12
N TRP A 69 -6.35 -15.60 -1.13
CA TRP A 69 -6.33 -14.54 -2.13
C TRP A 69 -5.08 -13.67 -1.99
N LEU A 70 -4.67 -13.29 -0.80
CA LEU A 70 -3.44 -12.53 -0.55
C LEU A 70 -2.19 -13.30 -0.97
N GLN A 71 -2.14 -14.62 -0.71
CA GLN A 71 -0.97 -15.45 -0.97
C GLN A 71 -0.86 -15.96 -2.41
N LYS A 72 -1.99 -16.31 -3.03
CA LYS A 72 -2.06 -17.03 -4.30
C LYS A 72 -2.94 -16.34 -5.35
N GLY A 73 -3.52 -15.21 -5.03
CA GLY A 73 -4.36 -14.45 -5.96
C GLY A 73 -3.58 -14.02 -7.19
N LYS A 74 -4.17 -14.18 -8.37
CA LYS A 74 -3.58 -13.76 -9.65
C LYS A 74 -3.78 -12.25 -9.86
N TRP A 75 -3.22 -11.43 -9.00
CA TRP A 75 -3.24 -9.98 -9.09
C TRP A 75 -1.82 -9.42 -8.97
N SER A 76 -1.59 -8.26 -9.57
CA SER A 76 -0.29 -7.61 -9.57
C SER A 76 -0.27 -6.42 -8.59
N TRP A 77 0.56 -6.51 -7.57
CA TRP A 77 0.80 -5.40 -6.64
C TRP A 77 1.41 -4.16 -7.36
N VAL A 78 2.20 -4.39 -8.42
CA VAL A 78 2.74 -3.30 -9.25
C VAL A 78 1.62 -2.62 -10.04
N ALA A 79 0.71 -3.39 -10.65
CA ALA A 79 -0.44 -2.81 -11.37
C ALA A 79 -1.33 -2.00 -10.41
N LEU A 80 -1.59 -2.52 -9.21
CA LEU A 80 -2.35 -1.82 -8.17
C LEU A 80 -1.67 -0.50 -7.77
N GLY A 81 -0.36 -0.52 -7.52
CA GLY A 81 0.40 0.68 -7.18
C GLY A 81 0.46 1.70 -8.32
N ARG A 82 0.62 1.25 -9.57
CA ARG A 82 0.52 2.13 -10.75
C ARG A 82 -0.84 2.81 -10.81
N ARG A 83 -1.91 2.05 -10.63
CA ARG A 83 -3.27 2.58 -10.64
C ARG A 83 -3.51 3.56 -9.49
N THR A 84 -2.91 3.30 -8.31
CA THR A 84 -2.93 4.23 -7.19
C THR A 84 -2.21 5.54 -7.53
N ALA A 85 -1.06 5.49 -8.21
CA ALA A 85 -0.36 6.68 -8.66
C ALA A 85 -1.20 7.49 -9.69
N GLU A 86 -1.83 6.80 -10.65
CA GLU A 86 -2.76 7.43 -11.61
C GLU A 86 -3.95 8.08 -10.90
N MET A 87 -4.50 7.41 -9.89
CA MET A 87 -5.57 7.95 -9.04
C MET A 87 -5.12 9.25 -8.36
N VAL A 88 -3.94 9.26 -7.76
CA VAL A 88 -3.39 10.47 -7.11
C VAL A 88 -3.25 11.60 -8.12
N LEU A 89 -2.70 11.33 -9.30
CA LEU A 89 -2.55 12.34 -10.36
C LEU A 89 -3.89 12.89 -10.86
N LYS A 90 -4.92 12.06 -10.91
CA LYS A 90 -6.25 12.43 -11.42
C LYS A 90 -7.06 13.25 -10.39
N PHE A 91 -7.11 12.76 -9.15
CA PHE A 91 -7.98 13.33 -8.12
C PHE A 91 -7.30 14.38 -7.25
N PHE A 92 -5.97 14.41 -7.23
CA PHE A 92 -5.16 15.37 -6.46
C PHE A 92 -4.10 16.03 -7.35
N PRO A 93 -4.50 16.75 -8.42
CA PRO A 93 -3.55 17.31 -9.38
C PRO A 93 -2.66 18.36 -8.70
N THR A 94 -1.36 18.27 -8.97
CA THR A 94 -0.36 19.22 -8.49
C THR A 94 0.44 19.78 -9.66
N LYS A 95 0.96 21.01 -9.52
CA LYS A 95 1.85 21.61 -10.55
C LYS A 95 3.20 20.87 -10.65
N ARG A 96 3.60 20.20 -9.59
CA ARG A 96 4.87 19.46 -9.49
C ARG A 96 4.61 18.20 -8.69
N ASN A 97 4.96 17.06 -9.24
CA ASN A 97 4.87 15.79 -8.52
C ASN A 97 6.13 15.62 -7.68
N LEU A 98 5.95 15.27 -6.41
CA LEU A 98 7.05 14.95 -5.51
C LEU A 98 6.89 13.50 -5.06
N LEU A 99 7.89 12.68 -5.39
CA LEU A 99 8.00 11.29 -4.95
C LEU A 99 8.92 11.22 -3.74
N LEU A 100 8.43 10.60 -2.70
CA LEU A 100 9.13 10.40 -1.44
C LEU A 100 9.47 8.94 -1.27
N PHE A 101 10.68 8.67 -0.77
CA PHE A 101 11.12 7.31 -0.44
C PHE A 101 11.55 7.27 1.01
N ASP A 102 11.07 6.26 1.71
CA ASP A 102 11.46 6.02 3.10
C ASP A 102 11.50 4.53 3.38
N ASP A 103 12.26 4.14 4.40
CA ASP A 103 12.27 2.77 4.88
C ASP A 103 11.66 2.66 6.29
N THR A 104 10.90 1.60 6.47
CA THR A 104 10.22 1.33 7.73
C THR A 104 10.50 -0.09 8.19
N ILE A 105 10.85 -0.24 9.46
CA ILE A 105 11.01 -1.55 10.08
C ILE A 105 9.69 -1.92 10.78
N VAL A 106 9.08 -3.00 10.27
CA VAL A 106 7.90 -3.61 10.89
C VAL A 106 8.35 -4.76 11.77
N TYR A 107 8.15 -4.62 13.08
CA TYR A 107 8.59 -5.64 14.05
C TYR A 107 7.86 -6.96 13.85
N ARG A 108 8.62 -8.04 13.89
CA ARG A 108 8.14 -9.42 13.76
C ARG A 108 8.88 -10.31 14.75
N ALA A 109 8.17 -11.08 15.54
CA ALA A 109 8.78 -12.04 16.45
C ALA A 109 9.37 -13.26 15.71
N SER A 110 8.73 -13.68 14.61
CA SER A 110 9.11 -14.87 13.87
C SER A 110 10.37 -14.64 13.02
N SER A 111 11.37 -15.50 13.21
CA SER A 111 12.55 -15.59 12.34
C SER A 111 12.24 -16.23 10.98
N LYS A 112 11.12 -16.98 10.87
CA LYS A 112 10.69 -17.65 9.64
C LYS A 112 9.93 -16.73 8.68
N ALA A 113 9.59 -15.51 9.10
CA ALA A 113 8.92 -14.57 8.22
C ALA A 113 9.86 -14.12 7.08
N PRO A 114 9.42 -14.08 5.82
CA PRO A 114 10.26 -13.66 4.70
C PRO A 114 10.90 -12.30 4.96
N GLY A 115 12.21 -12.15 4.73
CA GLY A 115 12.94 -10.89 4.96
C GLY A 115 13.05 -10.48 6.43
N SER A 116 12.83 -11.41 7.38
CA SER A 116 13.00 -11.17 8.80
C SER A 116 14.49 -11.16 9.17
N ALA A 117 14.98 -10.04 9.68
CA ALA A 117 16.35 -9.87 10.14
C ALA A 117 16.38 -9.08 11.45
N ILE A 118 17.56 -8.98 12.06
CA ILE A 118 17.78 -8.13 13.23
C ILE A 118 18.26 -6.77 12.73
N TYR A 119 17.52 -5.73 13.07
CA TYR A 119 17.83 -4.36 12.68
C TYR A 119 18.24 -3.51 13.87
N HIS A 120 19.24 -2.66 13.68
CA HIS A 120 19.61 -1.63 14.64
C HIS A 120 18.62 -0.48 14.58
N GLN A 121 18.12 -0.05 15.73
CA GLN A 121 17.24 1.10 15.84
C GLN A 121 18.07 2.37 16.08
N HIS A 122 18.02 3.31 15.14
CA HIS A 122 18.75 4.57 15.23
C HIS A 122 18.08 5.60 16.18
N GLY A 123 16.86 5.34 16.63
CA GLY A 123 16.14 6.24 17.55
C GLY A 123 16.41 5.88 19.01
N ASN A 124 16.97 6.82 19.77
CA ASN A 124 17.13 6.72 21.23
C ASN A 124 15.77 6.82 21.94
N LYS A 125 14.90 5.83 21.76
CA LYS A 125 13.62 5.78 22.50
C LYS A 125 13.84 4.94 23.75
N PRO A 126 13.62 5.50 24.97
CA PRO A 126 13.99 4.86 26.23
C PRO A 126 13.38 3.48 26.49
N ASN A 127 12.26 3.16 25.81
CA ASN A 127 11.53 1.90 26.01
C ASN A 127 11.65 0.93 24.81
N ARG A 128 12.63 1.11 23.93
CA ARG A 128 12.82 0.21 22.77
C ARG A 128 14.20 -0.43 22.80
N PRO A 129 14.31 -1.75 22.54
CA PRO A 129 15.61 -2.41 22.46
C PRO A 129 16.43 -1.82 21.31
N LYS A 130 17.73 -1.69 21.50
CA LYS A 130 18.68 -1.18 20.51
C LYS A 130 18.70 -2.01 19.22
N TYR A 131 18.40 -3.30 19.34
CA TYR A 131 18.25 -4.23 18.22
C TYR A 131 16.92 -4.94 18.32
N ALA A 132 16.21 -5.04 17.21
CA ALA A 132 14.92 -5.72 17.16
C ALA A 132 14.76 -6.52 15.86
N ARG A 133 14.11 -7.68 15.98
CA ARG A 133 13.76 -8.48 14.83
C ARG A 133 12.58 -7.85 14.09
N GLY A 134 12.68 -7.78 12.78
CA GLY A 134 11.64 -7.18 11.96
C GLY A 134 11.83 -7.42 10.46
N GLN A 135 10.97 -6.82 9.68
CA GLN A 135 11.03 -6.74 8.24
C GLN A 135 11.26 -5.29 7.84
N CYS A 136 12.24 -5.02 7.00
CA CYS A 136 12.47 -3.69 6.44
C CYS A 136 11.72 -3.55 5.12
N TRP A 137 10.90 -2.51 5.02
CA TRP A 137 10.13 -2.18 3.83
C TRP A 137 10.59 -0.83 3.30
N VAL A 138 10.92 -0.76 2.01
CA VAL A 138 11.13 0.50 1.30
C VAL A 138 9.81 0.89 0.66
N THR A 139 9.31 2.07 0.98
CA THR A 139 8.03 2.58 0.50
C THR A 139 8.25 3.83 -0.35
N MET A 140 7.60 3.86 -1.50
CA MET A 140 7.46 5.03 -2.34
C MET A 140 6.09 5.64 -2.12
N ALA A 141 6.04 6.95 -1.90
CA ALA A 141 4.81 7.73 -1.72
C ALA A 141 4.78 8.94 -2.65
N MET A 142 3.59 9.43 -2.95
CA MET A 142 3.38 10.73 -3.60
C MET A 142 2.93 11.76 -2.58
N SER A 143 3.57 12.91 -2.59
CA SER A 143 3.15 14.07 -1.79
C SER A 143 1.98 14.78 -2.46
N ILE A 144 0.92 15.04 -1.71
CA ILE A 144 -0.25 15.80 -2.13
C ILE A 144 -0.49 16.98 -1.17
N GLY A 145 -1.14 18.03 -1.69
CA GLY A 145 -1.49 19.21 -0.90
C GLY A 145 -0.46 20.35 -0.99
N PRO A 146 -0.75 21.49 -0.34
CA PRO A 146 0.16 22.62 -0.29
C PRO A 146 1.36 22.32 0.60
N TRP A 147 2.51 22.92 0.30
CA TRP A 147 3.77 22.70 1.03
C TRP A 147 3.68 22.84 2.56
N THR A 148 2.71 23.57 3.05
CA THR A 148 2.47 23.79 4.48
C THR A 148 1.67 22.69 5.18
N LYS A 149 0.98 21.84 4.41
CA LYS A 149 0.14 20.72 4.90
C LYS A 149 0.20 19.54 3.94
N ASN A 150 1.40 19.04 3.69
CA ASN A 150 1.59 17.91 2.79
C ASN A 150 1.15 16.60 3.43
N THR A 151 0.45 15.79 2.65
CA THR A 151 0.15 14.40 2.98
C THR A 151 0.87 13.51 1.98
N ALA A 152 1.54 12.47 2.46
CA ALA A 152 2.16 11.47 1.62
C ALA A 152 1.21 10.28 1.45
N ILE A 153 0.84 9.97 0.20
CA ILE A 153 0.04 8.78 -0.12
C ILE A 153 1.00 7.67 -0.56
N PRO A 154 1.10 6.57 0.20
CA PRO A 154 1.90 5.42 -0.19
C PRO A 154 1.37 4.80 -1.50
N ILE A 155 2.28 4.50 -2.42
CA ILE A 155 1.95 3.95 -3.73
C ILE A 155 2.40 2.51 -3.85
N LEU A 156 3.66 2.26 -3.53
CA LEU A 156 4.28 0.94 -3.62
C LEU A 156 5.25 0.76 -2.47
N SER A 157 5.29 -0.47 -1.95
CA SER A 157 6.28 -0.88 -0.96
C SER A 157 6.97 -2.16 -1.40
N ARG A 158 8.26 -2.30 -1.08
CA ARG A 158 9.05 -3.48 -1.38
C ARG A 158 9.74 -3.99 -0.12
N LEU A 159 9.54 -5.27 0.17
CA LEU A 159 10.22 -5.96 1.25
C LEU A 159 11.70 -6.14 0.90
N MET A 160 12.57 -5.75 1.81
CA MET A 160 14.00 -6.04 1.73
C MET A 160 14.25 -7.50 2.10
N ARG A 161 15.07 -8.18 1.30
CA ARG A 161 15.45 -9.59 1.51
C ARG A 161 16.95 -9.72 1.30
N GLU A 162 17.60 -10.55 2.10
CA GLU A 162 19.04 -10.78 2.00
C GLU A 162 19.44 -11.43 0.66
N ASP A 163 18.54 -12.24 0.10
CA ASP A 163 18.76 -13.07 -1.08
C ASP A 163 18.37 -12.40 -2.41
N GLY A 164 18.33 -11.08 -2.52
CA GLY A 164 18.00 -10.45 -3.80
C GLY A 164 17.74 -8.96 -3.83
N ASN A 165 17.66 -8.32 -2.69
CA ASN A 165 17.45 -6.88 -2.57
C ASN A 165 18.44 -6.30 -1.55
N SER A 166 19.71 -6.38 -1.84
CA SER A 166 20.78 -6.05 -0.90
C SER A 166 20.91 -4.58 -0.53
N GLY A 167 20.19 -3.67 -1.20
CA GLY A 167 20.29 -2.23 -0.94
C GLY A 167 18.94 -1.52 -0.98
N LYS A 168 18.68 -0.66 0.03
CA LYS A 168 17.48 0.19 0.08
C LYS A 168 17.35 1.08 -1.14
N LEU A 169 18.49 1.62 -1.62
CA LEU A 169 18.54 2.45 -2.82
C LEU A 169 18.15 1.65 -4.07
N VAL A 170 18.63 0.41 -4.20
CA VAL A 170 18.26 -0.47 -5.32
C VAL A 170 16.77 -0.77 -5.31
N ALA A 171 16.19 -1.02 -4.12
CA ALA A 171 14.75 -1.20 -3.96
C ALA A 171 13.98 0.07 -4.37
N ALA A 172 14.41 1.26 -3.93
CA ALA A 172 13.81 2.55 -4.30
C ALA A 172 13.84 2.78 -5.81
N VAL A 173 15.00 2.58 -6.46
CA VAL A 173 15.14 2.71 -7.92
C VAL A 173 14.24 1.72 -8.67
N THR A 174 14.09 0.49 -8.16
CA THR A 174 13.19 -0.50 -8.75
C THR A 174 11.73 -0.06 -8.67
N LEU A 175 11.30 0.49 -7.52
CA LEU A 175 9.97 1.04 -7.36
C LEU A 175 9.74 2.22 -8.32
N LEU A 176 10.70 3.13 -8.41
CA LEU A 176 10.62 4.27 -9.32
C LEU A 176 10.49 3.82 -10.79
N ARG A 177 11.31 2.88 -11.23
CA ARG A 177 11.23 2.33 -12.59
C ARG A 177 9.88 1.70 -12.90
N SER A 178 9.26 1.04 -11.93
CA SER A 178 7.96 0.37 -12.12
C SER A 178 6.81 1.35 -12.41
N VAL A 179 6.95 2.62 -12.03
CA VAL A 179 5.93 3.67 -12.24
C VAL A 179 6.36 4.80 -13.17
N SER A 180 7.61 4.84 -13.61
CA SER A 180 8.19 5.98 -14.36
C SER A 180 7.37 6.40 -15.58
N GLY A 181 6.79 5.44 -16.31
CA GLY A 181 5.96 5.72 -17.47
C GLY A 181 4.70 6.54 -17.17
N ILE A 182 4.18 6.51 -15.94
CA ILE A 182 3.00 7.30 -15.52
C ILE A 182 3.34 8.78 -15.45
N PHE A 183 4.61 9.10 -15.17
CA PHE A 183 5.12 10.45 -15.00
C PHE A 183 5.75 11.03 -16.28
N ALA A 184 5.72 10.30 -17.39
CA ALA A 184 6.25 10.77 -18.66
C ALA A 184 5.60 12.11 -19.05
N GLY A 185 6.42 13.10 -19.40
CA GLY A 185 5.98 14.45 -19.73
C GLY A 185 5.52 15.31 -18.55
N LYS A 186 5.59 14.81 -17.31
CA LYS A 186 5.21 15.54 -16.10
C LYS A 186 6.43 15.98 -15.31
N LYS A 187 6.38 17.21 -14.77
CA LYS A 187 7.44 17.73 -13.90
C LYS A 187 7.43 16.96 -12.57
N THR A 188 8.42 16.09 -12.38
CA THR A 188 8.50 15.18 -11.23
C THR A 188 9.85 15.30 -10.55
N TYR A 189 9.84 15.34 -9.22
CA TYR A 189 11.02 15.38 -8.35
C TYR A 189 11.05 14.13 -7.47
N VAL A 190 12.23 13.69 -7.12
CA VAL A 190 12.50 12.52 -6.26
C VAL A 190 13.39 12.95 -5.11
#